data_14f39df0756dad708872429ecf3352ce
#
_entry.id   14f39df0756dad708872429ecf3352ce
#
_cell.length_a   1.000
_cell.length_b   1.000
_cell.length_c   1.000
_cell.angle_alpha   90.00
_cell.angle_beta   90.00
_cell.angle_gamma   90.00
#
_symmetry.space_group_name_H-M   'P 1'
#
loop_
_entity.id
_entity.type
_entity.pdbx_description
1 polymer ?
#
loop_
_entity_poly.entity_id
_entity_poly.type
_entity_poly.pdbx_seq_one_letter_code
_entity_poly.pdbx_strand_id
1 'polypeptide(L)'
;MVKHDAKYMRVQTWEALRKVARPDSRFSWDFAEFITDYEGSEQGAERIAAMDLYQKAKVIFITPDNNLEKLREIAFRDKKTVVMTNYGITRGFFLIAPGMVPEGKEEVASLLDGVARYWKHQTLAQLKESVGHIDLMVTGASTVTPGGIRFGKGHGYFDLEWAMTYTAGLVDVHTPVIGAGHDCQVVDADVEVQPHDTAIDYIVTPTRVIPTRSEYPKPTCGILWSALEPQMRGQIPPIQELWCQIHCK
;
A
#
# COMPACT_ATOMS: atom_id res chain seq x y z
N MET A 1 -3.02 3.29 -30.24
CA MET A 1 -1.90 3.74 -29.39
C MET A 1 -1.17 2.53 -28.89
N VAL A 2 0.16 2.60 -28.69
CA VAL A 2 0.93 1.47 -28.15
C VAL A 2 0.73 1.45 -26.65
N LYS A 3 0.23 0.32 -26.11
CA LYS A 3 0.15 0.12 -24.66
C LYS A 3 1.55 -0.18 -24.11
N HIS A 4 1.89 0.48 -23.03
CA HIS A 4 3.17 0.28 -22.35
C HIS A 4 3.03 -0.75 -21.23
N ASP A 5 4.00 -1.65 -21.12
CA ASP A 5 4.06 -2.60 -20.03
C ASP A 5 4.55 -1.94 -18.71
N ALA A 6 4.29 -2.60 -17.60
CA ALA A 6 4.66 -2.12 -16.28
C ALA A 6 6.18 -1.94 -16.10
N LYS A 7 7.01 -2.72 -16.77
CA LYS A 7 8.48 -2.62 -16.68
C LYS A 7 8.98 -1.34 -17.35
N TYR A 8 8.48 -1.06 -18.57
CA TYR A 8 8.80 0.16 -19.28
C TYR A 8 8.42 1.39 -18.44
N MET A 9 7.20 1.42 -17.91
CA MET A 9 6.70 2.52 -17.10
C MET A 9 7.58 2.78 -15.87
N ARG A 10 7.98 1.74 -15.16
CA ARG A 10 8.86 1.85 -13.99
C ARG A 10 10.21 2.45 -14.33
N VAL A 11 10.88 1.95 -15.37
CA VAL A 11 12.24 2.42 -15.75
C VAL A 11 12.21 3.91 -16.06
N GLN A 12 11.24 4.37 -16.85
CA GLN A 12 11.12 5.79 -17.19
C GLN A 12 10.88 6.66 -15.96
N THR A 13 10.04 6.21 -15.06
CA THR A 13 9.71 6.96 -13.83
C THR A 13 10.88 6.97 -12.87
N TRP A 14 11.62 5.88 -12.72
CA TRP A 14 12.75 5.79 -11.80
C TRP A 14 13.90 6.74 -12.15
N GLU A 15 14.12 7.02 -13.43
CA GLU A 15 15.11 8.05 -13.85
C GLU A 15 14.74 9.44 -13.35
N ALA A 16 13.47 9.81 -13.45
CA ALA A 16 12.98 11.08 -12.93
C ALA A 16 12.98 11.10 -11.39
N LEU A 17 12.57 9.99 -10.77
CA LEU A 17 12.47 9.84 -9.32
C LEU A 17 13.83 9.96 -8.62
N ARG A 18 14.93 9.48 -9.22
CA ARG A 18 16.29 9.61 -8.66
C ARG A 18 16.69 11.04 -8.32
N LYS A 19 16.11 12.03 -8.99
CA LYS A 19 16.44 13.45 -8.79
C LYS A 19 15.82 14.03 -7.52
N VAL A 20 14.76 13.41 -7.03
CA VAL A 20 13.97 13.87 -5.87
C VAL A 20 13.88 12.83 -4.75
N ALA A 21 14.35 11.61 -4.99
CA ALA A 21 14.33 10.54 -4.01
C ALA A 21 15.27 10.84 -2.84
N ARG A 22 14.85 10.45 -1.64
CA ARG A 22 15.69 10.51 -0.44
C ARG A 22 16.48 9.21 -0.30
N PRO A 23 17.78 9.29 0.05
CA PRO A 23 18.60 8.10 0.21
C PRO A 23 18.12 7.24 1.39
N ASP A 24 18.15 5.92 1.18
CA ASP A 24 17.94 4.95 2.24
C ASP A 24 19.05 3.89 2.18
N SER A 25 19.86 3.84 3.21
CA SER A 25 21.04 2.95 3.28
C SER A 25 20.68 1.47 3.30
N ARG A 26 19.42 1.13 3.59
CA ARG A 26 18.94 -0.27 3.61
C ARG A 26 18.80 -0.87 2.21
N PHE A 27 18.61 -0.04 1.18
CA PHE A 27 18.20 -0.49 -0.16
C PHE A 27 19.15 -0.06 -1.28
N SER A 28 20.26 0.62 -0.98
CA SER A 28 21.32 0.99 -1.95
C SER A 28 20.79 1.63 -3.25
N TRP A 29 19.73 2.44 -3.20
CA TRP A 29 19.08 3.06 -4.35
C TRP A 29 18.45 2.09 -5.36
N ASP A 30 18.23 0.85 -4.97
CA ASP A 30 17.51 -0.11 -5.81
C ASP A 30 16.00 0.03 -5.67
N PHE A 31 15.38 0.77 -6.58
CA PHE A 31 13.94 0.99 -6.59
C PHE A 31 13.11 -0.26 -6.96
N ALA A 32 13.75 -1.37 -7.32
CA ALA A 32 13.09 -2.65 -7.42
C ALA A 32 12.87 -3.31 -6.04
N GLU A 33 13.67 -2.91 -5.02
CA GLU A 33 13.57 -3.48 -3.69
C GLU A 33 12.66 -2.69 -2.74
N PHE A 34 12.44 -1.39 -2.99
CA PHE A 34 11.63 -0.54 -2.10
C PHE A 34 10.88 0.57 -2.86
N ILE A 35 9.82 1.09 -2.24
CA ILE A 35 9.20 2.36 -2.65
C ILE A 35 9.86 3.45 -1.83
N THR A 36 10.67 4.27 -2.52
CA THR A 36 11.49 5.29 -1.88
C THR A 36 10.67 6.44 -1.29
N ASP A 37 11.22 7.07 -0.27
CA ASP A 37 10.82 8.40 0.13
C ASP A 37 11.36 9.45 -0.86
N TYR A 38 10.76 10.63 -0.89
CA TYR A 38 11.09 11.70 -1.84
C TYR A 38 10.82 13.08 -1.23
N GLU A 39 11.36 14.11 -1.85
CA GLU A 39 11.13 15.50 -1.47
C GLU A 39 9.63 15.83 -1.53
N GLY A 40 9.08 16.35 -0.45
CA GLY A 40 7.67 16.72 -0.36
C GLY A 40 6.71 15.56 0.03
N SER A 41 7.20 14.41 0.40
CA SER A 41 6.35 13.30 0.88
C SER A 41 5.51 13.69 2.10
N GLU A 42 6.05 14.54 2.98
CA GLU A 42 5.34 15.08 4.13
C GLU A 42 4.12 15.90 3.73
N GLN A 43 4.26 16.76 2.70
CA GLN A 43 3.15 17.54 2.16
C GLN A 43 2.09 16.63 1.52
N GLY A 44 2.52 15.53 0.87
CA GLY A 44 1.62 14.50 0.38
C GLY A 44 0.83 13.83 1.53
N ALA A 45 1.50 13.49 2.61
CA ALA A 45 0.87 12.91 3.80
C ALA A 45 -0.13 13.87 4.46
N GLU A 46 0.21 15.16 4.59
CA GLU A 46 -0.68 16.19 5.11
C GLU A 46 -1.92 16.39 4.22
N ARG A 47 -1.76 16.31 2.89
CA ARG A 47 -2.89 16.36 1.95
C ARG A 47 -3.82 15.16 2.13
N ILE A 48 -3.27 13.95 2.28
CA ILE A 48 -4.08 12.75 2.57
C ILE A 48 -4.83 12.96 3.89
N ALA A 49 -4.14 13.41 4.94
CA ALA A 49 -4.74 13.65 6.23
C ALA A 49 -5.88 14.70 6.20
N ALA A 50 -5.80 15.68 5.30
CA ALA A 50 -6.84 16.69 5.10
C ALA A 50 -8.05 16.20 4.30
N MET A 51 -7.98 15.03 3.65
CA MET A 51 -9.10 14.50 2.87
C MET A 51 -10.24 14.01 3.78
N ASP A 52 -11.47 14.25 3.37
CA ASP A 52 -12.68 13.75 4.05
C ASP A 52 -12.64 12.22 4.27
N LEU A 53 -12.09 11.49 3.30
CA LEU A 53 -11.91 10.03 3.39
C LEU A 53 -11.05 9.64 4.59
N TYR A 54 -9.91 10.29 4.77
CA TYR A 54 -9.03 10.05 5.90
C TYR A 54 -9.70 10.49 7.21
N GLN A 55 -10.31 11.67 7.25
CA GLN A 55 -10.92 12.19 8.46
C GLN A 55 -12.02 11.25 9.01
N LYS A 56 -12.84 10.68 8.13
CA LYS A 56 -13.93 9.77 8.48
C LYS A 56 -13.44 8.35 8.80
N ALA A 57 -12.29 7.93 8.24
CA ALA A 57 -11.74 6.60 8.45
C ALA A 57 -11.31 6.40 9.91
N LYS A 58 -11.66 5.26 10.49
CA LYS A 58 -11.22 4.81 11.82
C LYS A 58 -10.10 3.77 11.70
N VAL A 59 -10.22 2.89 10.72
CA VAL A 59 -9.26 1.83 10.41
C VAL A 59 -8.65 2.09 9.05
N ILE A 60 -7.34 2.28 8.99
CA ILE A 60 -6.62 2.61 7.76
C ILE A 60 -5.54 1.56 7.53
N PHE A 61 -5.53 0.96 6.33
CA PHE A 61 -4.39 0.19 5.87
C PHE A 61 -3.37 1.12 5.23
N ILE A 62 -2.14 1.10 5.73
CA ILE A 62 -1.03 1.89 5.19
C ILE A 62 0.13 0.94 4.90
N THR A 63 0.55 0.85 3.64
CA THR A 63 1.69 0.00 3.25
C THR A 63 2.98 0.42 3.97
N PRO A 64 3.98 -0.49 4.09
CA PRO A 64 5.25 -0.19 4.75
C PRO A 64 6.17 0.73 3.94
N ASP A 65 5.70 1.33 2.88
CA ASP A 65 6.49 2.16 1.97
C ASP A 65 7.11 3.38 2.67
N ASN A 66 8.34 3.74 2.26
CA ASN A 66 9.11 4.79 2.94
C ASN A 66 8.45 6.17 2.81
N ASN A 67 7.87 6.48 1.65
CA ASN A 67 7.15 7.73 1.42
C ASN A 67 5.87 7.90 2.25
N LEU A 68 5.46 6.87 2.98
CA LEU A 68 4.29 6.89 3.87
C LEU A 68 4.64 6.96 5.36
N GLU A 69 5.91 7.13 5.72
CA GLU A 69 6.34 7.26 7.12
C GLU A 69 5.61 8.41 7.82
N LYS A 70 5.56 9.58 7.18
CA LYS A 70 4.84 10.74 7.74
C LYS A 70 3.34 10.51 7.88
N LEU A 71 2.71 9.80 6.95
CA LEU A 71 1.29 9.47 7.07
C LEU A 71 1.01 8.51 8.23
N ARG A 72 1.89 7.52 8.47
CA ARG A 72 1.79 6.63 9.64
C ARG A 72 1.93 7.41 10.93
N GLU A 73 2.89 8.35 11.01
CA GLU A 73 3.07 9.24 12.17
C GLU A 73 1.79 10.04 12.46
N ILE A 74 1.21 10.68 11.42
CA ILE A 74 -0.04 11.44 11.55
C ILE A 74 -1.18 10.52 12.02
N ALA A 75 -1.32 9.34 11.43
CA ALA A 75 -2.37 8.40 11.81
C ALA A 75 -2.27 7.95 13.27
N PHE A 76 -1.06 7.77 13.81
CA PHE A 76 -0.86 7.47 15.24
C PHE A 76 -1.24 8.65 16.13
N ARG A 77 -0.87 9.87 15.77
CA ARG A 77 -1.28 11.11 16.50
C ARG A 77 -2.79 11.28 16.50
N ASP A 78 -3.44 11.02 15.37
CA ASP A 78 -4.88 11.11 15.18
C ASP A 78 -5.65 9.93 15.80
N LYS A 79 -4.95 9.04 16.51
CA LYS A 79 -5.52 7.87 17.18
C LYS A 79 -6.31 6.96 16.23
N LYS A 80 -5.88 6.86 14.97
CA LYS A 80 -6.41 5.89 14.01
C LYS A 80 -5.92 4.49 14.34
N THR A 81 -6.71 3.48 14.04
CA THR A 81 -6.24 2.11 13.99
C THR A 81 -5.51 1.89 12.66
N VAL A 82 -4.24 1.54 12.71
CA VAL A 82 -3.42 1.28 11.52
C VAL A 82 -3.24 -0.22 11.35
N VAL A 83 -3.59 -0.70 10.16
CA VAL A 83 -3.27 -2.04 9.67
C VAL A 83 -2.14 -1.90 8.67
N MET A 84 -1.13 -2.75 8.75
CA MET A 84 -0.01 -2.75 7.81
C MET A 84 0.62 -4.14 7.69
N THR A 85 1.53 -4.29 6.74
CA THR A 85 2.42 -5.45 6.59
C THR A 85 3.88 -5.02 6.76
N ASN A 86 4.80 -5.94 6.64
CA ASN A 86 6.21 -5.63 6.37
C ASN A 86 6.54 -5.82 4.89
N TYR A 87 7.68 -5.34 4.43
CA TYR A 87 8.15 -5.62 3.07
C TYR A 87 8.15 -7.12 2.78
N GLY A 88 7.58 -7.49 1.61
CA GLY A 88 7.43 -8.88 1.19
C GLY A 88 6.37 -9.67 1.95
N ILE A 89 5.63 -9.06 2.87
CA ILE A 89 4.54 -9.66 3.68
C ILE A 89 5.00 -10.93 4.46
N THR A 90 6.30 -11.09 4.64
CA THR A 90 6.91 -12.29 5.23
C THR A 90 6.53 -12.51 6.71
N ARG A 91 6.00 -11.48 7.37
CA ARG A 91 5.51 -11.54 8.75
C ARG A 91 3.99 -11.36 8.85
N GLY A 92 3.28 -11.31 7.71
CA GLY A 92 1.83 -11.14 7.66
C GLY A 92 1.34 -9.75 8.03
N PHE A 93 0.15 -9.68 8.60
CA PHE A 93 -0.52 -8.44 8.98
C PHE A 93 -0.23 -8.05 10.42
N PHE A 94 -0.19 -6.75 10.64
CA PHE A 94 0.01 -6.12 11.94
C PHE A 94 -1.07 -5.10 12.21
N LEU A 95 -1.48 -5.04 13.47
CA LEU A 95 -2.43 -4.08 13.98
C LEU A 95 -1.72 -3.16 14.98
N ILE A 96 -1.88 -1.85 14.79
CA ILE A 96 -1.49 -0.81 15.75
C ILE A 96 -2.76 -0.04 16.13
N ALA A 97 -3.30 -0.35 17.30
CA ALA A 97 -4.50 0.31 17.81
C ALA A 97 -4.15 1.62 18.55
N PRO A 98 -5.11 2.54 18.72
CA PRO A 98 -4.92 3.73 19.53
C PRO A 98 -4.39 3.40 20.94
N GLY A 99 -3.37 4.13 21.36
CA GLY A 99 -2.72 3.93 22.66
C GLY A 99 -1.60 2.88 22.69
N MET A 100 -1.38 2.11 21.61
CA MET A 100 -0.24 1.20 21.54
C MET A 100 1.08 1.95 21.30
N VAL A 101 1.03 3.08 20.60
CA VAL A 101 2.17 4.00 20.45
C VAL A 101 2.09 5.04 21.57
N PRO A 102 3.10 5.13 22.46
CA PRO A 102 3.16 6.16 23.49
C PRO A 102 3.24 7.56 22.87
N GLU A 103 2.67 8.55 23.54
CA GLU A 103 2.76 9.94 23.13
C GLU A 103 4.22 10.40 22.99
N GLY A 104 4.54 11.10 21.90
CA GLY A 104 5.90 11.52 21.55
C GLY A 104 6.78 10.42 20.95
N LYS A 105 6.23 9.24 20.64
CA LYS A 105 6.93 8.14 19.96
C LYS A 105 6.38 7.85 18.56
N GLU A 106 5.44 8.65 18.08
CA GLU A 106 4.74 8.44 16.81
C GLU A 106 5.70 8.47 15.62
N GLU A 107 6.68 9.38 15.62
CA GLU A 107 7.71 9.44 14.58
C GLU A 107 8.55 8.17 14.56
N VAL A 108 9.08 7.74 15.71
CA VAL A 108 9.86 6.48 15.79
C VAL A 108 9.01 5.28 15.41
N ALA A 109 7.74 5.26 15.81
CA ALA A 109 6.82 4.18 15.49
C ALA A 109 6.43 4.16 14.00
N SER A 110 6.54 5.27 13.29
CA SER A 110 6.25 5.34 11.86
C SER A 110 7.32 4.70 10.97
N LEU A 111 8.54 4.59 11.48
CA LEU A 111 9.67 3.99 10.78
C LEU A 111 9.55 2.46 10.74
N LEU A 112 10.05 1.82 9.70
CA LEU A 112 10.02 0.35 9.56
C LEU A 112 10.70 -0.38 10.73
N ASP A 113 11.82 0.15 11.21
CA ASP A 113 12.56 -0.44 12.32
C ASP A 113 11.94 -0.11 13.69
N GLY A 114 11.20 0.98 13.77
CA GLY A 114 10.54 1.44 15.00
C GLY A 114 9.20 0.78 15.26
N VAL A 115 8.41 0.59 14.20
CA VAL A 115 7.05 0.08 14.28
C VAL A 115 6.96 -1.31 14.91
N ALA A 116 7.98 -2.14 14.72
CA ALA A 116 8.04 -3.50 15.26
C ALA A 116 7.94 -3.57 16.80
N ARG A 117 8.14 -2.46 17.49
CA ARG A 117 8.01 -2.36 18.96
C ARG A 117 6.56 -2.20 19.42
N TYR A 118 5.67 -1.77 18.53
CA TYR A 118 4.32 -1.32 18.88
C TYR A 118 3.22 -2.11 18.18
N TRP A 119 3.55 -2.96 17.22
CA TRP A 119 2.55 -3.72 16.50
C TRP A 119 2.12 -5.00 17.23
N LYS A 120 0.90 -5.44 16.93
CA LYS A 120 0.41 -6.78 17.28
C LYS A 120 0.22 -7.57 16.00
N HIS A 121 0.91 -8.70 15.88
CA HIS A 121 0.70 -9.63 14.77
C HIS A 121 -0.75 -10.16 14.78
N GLN A 122 -1.36 -10.28 13.61
CA GLN A 122 -2.71 -10.77 13.42
C GLN A 122 -2.75 -11.76 12.25
N THR A 123 -3.44 -12.88 12.42
CA THR A 123 -3.95 -13.64 11.29
C THR A 123 -5.07 -12.86 10.61
N LEU A 124 -5.46 -13.23 9.39
CA LEU A 124 -6.58 -12.55 8.71
C LEU A 124 -7.89 -12.71 9.49
N ALA A 125 -8.12 -13.87 10.08
CA ALA A 125 -9.29 -14.13 10.93
C ALA A 125 -9.29 -13.23 12.18
N GLN A 126 -8.15 -13.15 12.89
CA GLN A 126 -8.01 -12.26 14.06
C GLN A 126 -8.15 -10.79 13.68
N LEU A 127 -7.62 -10.38 12.53
CA LEU A 127 -7.74 -9.02 12.04
C LEU A 127 -9.21 -8.70 11.75
N LYS A 128 -9.94 -9.62 11.09
CA LYS A 128 -11.37 -9.47 10.84
C LYS A 128 -12.17 -9.32 12.13
N GLU A 129 -11.87 -10.11 13.13
CA GLU A 129 -12.50 -10.01 14.45
C GLU A 129 -12.18 -8.68 15.16
N SER A 130 -10.92 -8.22 15.04
CA SER A 130 -10.44 -7.02 15.74
C SER A 130 -10.98 -5.72 15.15
N VAL A 131 -11.06 -5.60 13.82
CA VAL A 131 -11.40 -4.33 13.15
C VAL A 131 -12.68 -4.36 12.33
N GLY A 132 -13.16 -5.55 11.96
CA GLY A 132 -14.37 -5.73 11.14
C GLY A 132 -14.23 -5.27 9.69
N HIS A 133 -13.77 -4.04 9.45
CA HIS A 133 -13.61 -3.44 8.12
C HIS A 133 -12.43 -2.45 8.11
N ILE A 134 -11.79 -2.29 6.95
CA ILE A 134 -10.77 -1.28 6.67
C ILE A 134 -11.45 -0.15 5.87
N ASP A 135 -11.46 1.05 6.42
CA ASP A 135 -12.20 2.18 5.85
C ASP A 135 -11.46 2.84 4.68
N LEU A 136 -10.12 2.72 4.64
CA LEU A 136 -9.25 3.35 3.65
C LEU A 136 -7.97 2.54 3.49
N MET A 137 -7.51 2.35 2.25
CA MET A 137 -6.18 1.81 1.96
C MET A 137 -5.30 2.89 1.34
N VAL A 138 -4.04 2.98 1.78
CA VAL A 138 -3.03 3.89 1.23
C VAL A 138 -1.77 3.11 0.90
N THR A 139 -1.28 3.28 -0.33
CA THR A 139 -0.09 2.61 -0.85
C THR A 139 0.84 3.59 -1.56
N GLY A 140 2.13 3.34 -1.46
CA GLY A 140 3.12 4.00 -2.32
C GLY A 140 3.11 3.42 -3.73
N ALA A 141 3.79 4.09 -4.64
CA ALA A 141 3.87 3.67 -6.03
C ALA A 141 5.25 3.94 -6.64
N SER A 142 5.62 3.17 -7.67
CA SER A 142 6.68 3.53 -8.61
C SER A 142 6.13 4.44 -9.71
N THR A 143 4.94 4.14 -10.20
CA THR A 143 4.26 4.91 -11.26
C THR A 143 2.75 4.85 -11.03
N VAL A 144 2.07 5.95 -11.31
CA VAL A 144 0.60 6.05 -11.28
C VAL A 144 0.09 6.74 -12.53
N THR A 145 -1.08 6.34 -13.00
CA THR A 145 -1.74 6.98 -14.14
C THR A 145 -3.05 7.65 -13.72
N PRO A 146 -3.45 8.77 -14.35
CA PRO A 146 -4.76 9.39 -14.10
C PRO A 146 -5.93 8.44 -14.35
N GLY A 147 -5.72 7.38 -15.14
CA GLY A 147 -6.66 6.27 -15.32
C GLY A 147 -6.82 5.34 -14.12
N GLY A 148 -6.14 5.61 -13.01
CA GLY A 148 -6.31 4.83 -11.77
C GLY A 148 -5.44 3.57 -11.70
N ILE A 149 -4.46 3.41 -12.58
CA ILE A 149 -3.55 2.26 -12.55
C ILE A 149 -2.28 2.63 -11.80
N ARG A 150 -1.86 1.74 -10.92
CA ARG A 150 -0.68 1.87 -10.08
C ARG A 150 0.31 0.73 -10.37
N PHE A 151 1.54 1.07 -10.58
CA PHE A 151 2.65 0.11 -10.62
C PHE A 151 3.53 0.28 -9.39
N GLY A 152 3.71 -0.82 -8.67
CA GLY A 152 4.69 -0.91 -7.59
C GLY A 152 6.07 -1.32 -8.11
N LYS A 153 6.89 -1.90 -7.25
CA LYS A 153 8.26 -2.39 -7.56
C LYS A 153 8.33 -3.53 -8.58
N GLY A 154 7.24 -4.23 -8.80
CA GLY A 154 7.16 -5.35 -9.75
C GLY A 154 6.78 -6.69 -9.12
N HIS A 155 6.59 -6.76 -7.81
CA HIS A 155 6.30 -8.01 -7.08
C HIS A 155 4.80 -8.23 -6.78
N GLY A 156 3.92 -7.27 -7.08
CA GLY A 156 2.48 -7.39 -6.85
C GLY A 156 2.04 -7.44 -5.38
N TYR A 157 2.89 -7.01 -4.44
CA TYR A 157 2.57 -7.12 -3.01
C TYR A 157 1.31 -6.36 -2.61
N PHE A 158 1.08 -5.15 -3.12
CA PHE A 158 -0.15 -4.43 -2.79
C PHE A 158 -1.39 -5.13 -3.36
N ASP A 159 -1.29 -5.69 -4.54
CA ASP A 159 -2.38 -6.44 -5.16
C ASP A 159 -2.68 -7.72 -4.37
N LEU A 160 -1.66 -8.35 -3.79
CA LEU A 160 -1.83 -9.45 -2.83
C LEU A 160 -2.45 -8.98 -1.51
N GLU A 161 -2.06 -7.82 -0.98
CA GLU A 161 -2.66 -7.22 0.22
C GLU A 161 -4.14 -6.94 0.00
N TRP A 162 -4.51 -6.37 -1.16
CA TRP A 162 -5.90 -6.23 -1.55
C TRP A 162 -6.61 -7.59 -1.63
N ALA A 163 -6.06 -8.55 -2.37
CA ALA A 163 -6.68 -9.86 -2.58
C ALA A 163 -6.90 -10.62 -1.26
N MET A 164 -5.94 -10.58 -0.34
CA MET A 164 -6.04 -11.22 0.98
C MET A 164 -7.09 -10.54 1.85
N THR A 165 -7.09 -9.21 1.93
CA THR A 165 -8.06 -8.45 2.72
C THR A 165 -9.47 -8.53 2.15
N TYR A 166 -9.59 -8.54 0.81
CA TYR A 166 -10.88 -8.78 0.14
C TYR A 166 -11.43 -10.18 0.44
N THR A 167 -10.61 -11.22 0.31
CA THR A 167 -11.00 -12.60 0.62
C THR A 167 -11.44 -12.77 2.08
N ALA A 168 -10.78 -12.07 3.00
CA ALA A 168 -11.14 -12.07 4.41
C ALA A 168 -12.37 -11.18 4.73
N GLY A 169 -12.93 -10.47 3.75
CA GLY A 169 -14.05 -9.56 3.92
C GLY A 169 -13.70 -8.29 4.71
N LEU A 170 -12.41 -7.93 4.77
CA LEU A 170 -11.92 -6.72 5.44
C LEU A 170 -12.08 -5.47 4.57
N VAL A 171 -12.14 -5.63 3.26
CA VAL A 171 -12.41 -4.58 2.28
C VAL A 171 -13.45 -5.04 1.28
N ASP A 172 -14.05 -4.12 0.56
CA ASP A 172 -14.94 -4.36 -0.57
C ASP A 172 -14.63 -3.40 -1.73
N VAL A 173 -15.34 -3.50 -2.84
CA VAL A 173 -15.13 -2.68 -4.04
C VAL A 173 -15.31 -1.18 -3.80
N HIS A 174 -15.99 -0.79 -2.72
CA HIS A 174 -16.23 0.60 -2.33
C HIS A 174 -15.16 1.13 -1.38
N THR A 175 -14.30 0.26 -0.83
CA THR A 175 -13.19 0.68 0.03
C THR A 175 -12.25 1.57 -0.78
N PRO A 176 -12.07 2.86 -0.40
CA PRO A 176 -11.22 3.78 -1.15
C PRO A 176 -9.75 3.35 -1.10
N VAL A 177 -9.06 3.56 -2.21
CA VAL A 177 -7.62 3.32 -2.34
C VAL A 177 -6.92 4.59 -2.79
N ILE A 178 -5.92 5.04 -2.05
CA ILE A 178 -5.06 6.18 -2.39
C ILE A 178 -3.68 5.67 -2.80
N GLY A 179 -3.23 6.06 -3.98
CA GLY A 179 -1.84 5.92 -4.41
C GLY A 179 -1.05 7.19 -4.12
N ALA A 180 -0.02 7.10 -3.28
CA ALA A 180 0.87 8.22 -2.96
C ALA A 180 2.16 8.14 -3.76
N GLY A 181 2.54 9.26 -4.40
CA GLY A 181 3.75 9.37 -5.20
C GLY A 181 4.21 10.81 -5.37
N HIS A 182 5.43 11.02 -5.87
CA HIS A 182 5.90 12.33 -6.29
C HIS A 182 5.24 12.73 -7.62
N ASP A 183 5.16 14.02 -7.92
CA ASP A 183 4.54 14.52 -9.15
C ASP A 183 5.17 13.93 -10.43
N CYS A 184 6.48 13.61 -10.43
CA CYS A 184 7.15 12.96 -11.56
C CYS A 184 6.75 11.47 -11.76
N GLN A 185 6.05 10.87 -10.81
CA GLN A 185 5.55 9.51 -10.91
C GLN A 185 4.15 9.44 -11.53
N VAL A 186 3.51 10.58 -11.75
CA VAL A 186 2.22 10.68 -12.43
C VAL A 186 2.44 10.73 -13.94
N VAL A 187 2.13 9.64 -14.63
CA VAL A 187 2.38 9.50 -16.07
C VAL A 187 1.06 9.27 -16.79
N ASP A 188 0.76 10.13 -17.75
CA ASP A 188 -0.41 9.98 -18.63
C ASP A 188 -0.04 9.07 -19.80
N ALA A 189 -0.30 7.79 -19.66
CA ALA A 189 0.02 6.77 -20.65
C ALA A 189 -1.05 5.69 -20.68
N ASP A 190 -1.28 5.11 -21.87
CA ASP A 190 -2.07 3.90 -22.03
C ASP A 190 -1.22 2.69 -21.61
N VAL A 191 -1.73 1.91 -20.66
CA VAL A 191 -0.99 0.83 -20.02
C VAL A 191 -1.72 -0.51 -20.11
N GLU A 192 -0.95 -1.60 -20.08
CA GLU A 192 -1.52 -2.94 -19.94
C GLU A 192 -1.96 -3.15 -18.49
N VAL A 193 -3.20 -3.63 -18.31
CA VAL A 193 -3.80 -3.90 -17.00
C VAL A 193 -4.05 -5.39 -16.86
N GLN A 194 -3.62 -5.95 -15.75
CA GLN A 194 -3.86 -7.35 -15.42
C GLN A 194 -5.12 -7.51 -14.55
N PRO A 195 -5.80 -8.67 -14.58
CA PRO A 195 -7.02 -8.88 -13.80
C PRO A 195 -6.86 -8.74 -12.29
N HIS A 196 -5.64 -8.77 -11.78
CA HIS A 196 -5.31 -8.63 -10.37
C HIS A 196 -4.80 -7.23 -9.99
N ASP A 197 -4.61 -6.34 -10.95
CA ASP A 197 -4.15 -4.97 -10.67
C ASP A 197 -5.25 -4.20 -9.93
N THR A 198 -4.92 -3.69 -8.76
CA THR A 198 -5.86 -2.97 -7.91
C THR A 198 -5.93 -1.51 -8.34
N ALA A 199 -7.09 -1.11 -8.86
CA ALA A 199 -7.35 0.28 -9.23
C ALA A 199 -7.34 1.19 -8.00
N ILE A 200 -6.75 2.39 -8.16
CA ILE A 200 -6.75 3.44 -7.13
C ILE A 200 -7.77 4.53 -7.45
N ASP A 201 -8.42 5.08 -6.44
CA ASP A 201 -9.46 6.10 -6.57
C ASP A 201 -8.88 7.52 -6.56
N TYR A 202 -7.73 7.70 -5.90
CA TYR A 202 -7.04 8.99 -5.83
C TYR A 202 -5.53 8.80 -5.95
N ILE A 203 -4.90 9.77 -6.61
CA ILE A 203 -3.45 9.97 -6.57
C ILE A 203 -3.19 11.20 -5.70
N VAL A 204 -2.28 11.08 -4.73
CA VAL A 204 -1.86 12.20 -3.92
C VAL A 204 -0.37 12.42 -4.08
N THR A 205 -0.01 13.64 -4.44
CA THR A 205 1.37 14.09 -4.61
C THR A 205 1.70 15.24 -3.66
N PRO A 206 2.95 15.67 -3.55
CA PRO A 206 3.30 16.89 -2.81
C PRO A 206 2.49 18.11 -3.19
N THR A 207 2.06 18.25 -4.47
CA THR A 207 1.44 19.48 -4.98
C THR A 207 -0.08 19.37 -5.17
N ARG A 208 -0.63 18.15 -5.33
CA ARG A 208 -2.04 17.99 -5.74
C ARG A 208 -2.68 16.66 -5.31
N VAL A 209 -4.01 16.67 -5.29
CA VAL A 209 -4.87 15.49 -5.18
C VAL A 209 -5.59 15.32 -6.52
N ILE A 210 -5.48 14.15 -7.12
CA ILE A 210 -6.06 13.82 -8.42
C ILE A 210 -7.07 12.70 -8.21
N PRO A 211 -8.38 12.94 -8.32
CA PRO A 211 -9.37 11.86 -8.44
C PRO A 211 -9.10 11.10 -9.74
N THR A 212 -9.02 9.79 -9.65
CA THR A 212 -8.79 8.97 -10.84
C THR A 212 -10.09 8.73 -11.61
N ARG A 213 -9.95 8.37 -12.87
CA ARG A 213 -11.08 7.98 -13.73
C ARG A 213 -10.85 6.54 -14.18
N SER A 214 -10.79 5.63 -13.21
CA SER A 214 -10.56 4.22 -13.54
C SER A 214 -11.75 3.64 -14.29
N GLU A 215 -11.49 3.12 -15.49
CA GLU A 215 -12.41 2.29 -16.24
C GLU A 215 -12.35 0.82 -15.80
N TYR A 216 -11.38 0.50 -14.93
CA TYR A 216 -11.16 -0.86 -14.43
C TYR A 216 -11.75 -1.00 -13.03
N PRO A 217 -12.55 -2.05 -12.79
CA PRO A 217 -13.06 -2.34 -11.46
C PRO A 217 -11.93 -2.85 -10.56
N LYS A 218 -12.04 -2.62 -9.27
CA LYS A 218 -11.17 -3.28 -8.29
C LYS A 218 -11.37 -4.80 -8.35
N PRO A 219 -10.29 -5.61 -8.22
CA PRO A 219 -10.39 -7.06 -8.30
C PRO A 219 -11.30 -7.65 -7.21
N THR A 220 -12.16 -8.59 -7.60
CA THR A 220 -13.07 -9.32 -6.69
C THR A 220 -12.79 -10.81 -6.65
N CYS A 221 -11.80 -11.28 -7.41
CA CYS A 221 -11.45 -12.69 -7.52
C CYS A 221 -10.68 -13.24 -6.32
N GLY A 222 -10.28 -12.37 -5.35
CA GLY A 222 -9.36 -12.76 -4.31
C GLY A 222 -7.98 -13.12 -4.89
N ILE A 223 -7.32 -14.14 -4.30
CA ILE A 223 -5.99 -14.57 -4.77
C ILE A 223 -6.12 -15.35 -6.08
N LEU A 224 -5.44 -14.88 -7.12
CA LEU A 224 -5.25 -15.63 -8.36
C LEU A 224 -4.11 -16.65 -8.18
N TRP A 225 -4.45 -17.83 -7.69
CA TRP A 225 -3.51 -18.89 -7.35
C TRP A 225 -2.61 -19.33 -8.53
N SER A 226 -3.10 -19.20 -9.77
CA SER A 226 -2.35 -19.52 -10.98
C SER A 226 -1.30 -18.48 -11.34
N ALA A 227 -1.48 -17.24 -10.91
CA ALA A 227 -0.54 -16.14 -11.16
C ALA A 227 0.46 -15.96 -10.01
N LEU A 228 0.23 -16.64 -8.87
CA LEU A 228 1.08 -16.52 -7.69
C LEU A 228 2.40 -17.27 -7.89
N GLU A 229 3.51 -16.60 -7.71
CA GLU A 229 4.84 -17.24 -7.73
C GLU A 229 4.92 -18.35 -6.65
N PRO A 230 5.44 -19.55 -6.98
CA PRO A 230 5.45 -20.69 -6.08
C PRO A 230 6.11 -20.42 -4.72
N GLN A 231 7.18 -19.60 -4.71
CA GLN A 231 7.88 -19.21 -3.50
C GLN A 231 7.03 -18.34 -2.56
N MET A 232 6.14 -17.51 -3.08
CA MET A 232 5.28 -16.66 -2.26
C MET A 232 4.32 -17.47 -1.39
N ARG A 233 3.88 -18.65 -1.85
CA ARG A 233 3.04 -19.56 -1.03
C ARG A 233 3.73 -20.00 0.25
N GLY A 234 5.05 -20.24 0.20
CA GLY A 234 5.83 -20.65 1.35
C GLY A 234 6.31 -19.52 2.25
N GLN A 235 6.39 -18.30 1.72
CA GLN A 235 7.00 -17.16 2.39
C GLN A 235 5.99 -16.19 3.03
N ILE A 236 4.73 -16.21 2.55
CA ILE A 236 3.69 -15.25 2.99
C ILE A 236 2.67 -15.97 3.87
N PRO A 237 2.72 -15.80 5.21
CA PRO A 237 1.86 -16.55 6.14
C PRO A 237 0.35 -16.38 5.88
N PRO A 238 -0.19 -15.20 5.56
CA PRO A 238 -1.62 -15.07 5.25
C PRO A 238 -2.07 -15.83 4.00
N ILE A 239 -1.17 -16.04 3.03
CA ILE A 239 -1.48 -16.88 1.86
C ILE A 239 -1.59 -18.34 2.27
N GLN A 240 -0.73 -18.81 3.17
CA GLN A 240 -0.82 -20.17 3.73
C GLN A 240 -2.13 -20.37 4.52
N GLU A 241 -2.51 -19.36 5.32
CA GLU A 241 -3.79 -19.37 6.05
C GLU A 241 -4.98 -19.57 5.08
N LEU A 242 -5.05 -18.76 4.02
CA LEU A 242 -6.12 -18.85 3.02
C LEU A 242 -6.07 -20.17 2.23
N TRP A 243 -4.87 -20.64 1.90
CA TRP A 243 -4.72 -21.94 1.23
C TRP A 243 -5.27 -23.08 2.07
N CYS A 244 -4.95 -23.12 3.36
CA CYS A 244 -5.44 -24.16 4.27
C CYS A 244 -6.96 -24.09 4.44
N GLN A 245 -7.56 -22.91 4.47
CA GLN A 245 -9.03 -22.76 4.55
C GLN A 245 -9.76 -23.39 3.36
N ILE A 246 -9.11 -23.40 2.17
CA ILE A 246 -9.69 -23.95 0.94
C ILE A 246 -9.42 -25.44 0.79
N HIS A 247 -8.22 -25.95 1.17
CA HIS A 247 -7.72 -27.26 0.81
C HIS A 247 -7.58 -28.24 1.99
N CYS A 248 -7.64 -27.77 3.24
CA CYS A 248 -7.43 -28.59 4.43
C CYS A 248 -8.75 -28.90 5.19
N LYS A 249 -9.87 -28.96 4.45
CA LYS A 249 -11.17 -29.37 4.98
C LYS A 249 -11.35 -30.87 4.86
#